data_6e868c7695dba253c44214036aa0bc86
#
_entry.id   6e868c7695dba253c44214036aa0bc86
#
_cell.length_a   1.000
_cell.length_b   1.000
_cell.length_c   1.000
_cell.angle_alpha   90.00
_cell.angle_beta   90.00
_cell.angle_gamma   90.00
#
_symmetry.space_group_name_H-M   'P 1'
#
loop_
_entity.id
_entity.type
_entity.pdbx_description
1 polymer ?
#
loop_
_entity_poly.entity_id
_entity_poly.type
_entity_poly.pdbx_seq_one_letter_code
_entity_poly.pdbx_strand_id
1 'polypeptide(L)'
;MQTTSIKTFRRPIVVGLLLNGQEEEFLKSCKTLSDRLEAPLELVHVLETCNTVWGAPEFIINPFFGYERALSEMDETVARQKLETIAKQLKTKQPVGVHVLRDYPSAALCTIAAELRAGLIVCGIQSDAKANLFRGMSTAFALASHADTAVLVLSRSAFFDFHTPRALLIADNLEIEGRFALENALRLAEDLGSPAIYHVHIHKRSRQEIATMLHQVQAEMLRSQSGDYSQLNPELYTELLSQRIRDDLIYRFHNSEGAQRLGAAYETRVAFGDAADELHLLVQQTHAGLLVFGRHHLIHKRGFSLGKMPYAAMIKQNLATFIVPDGEKQGVPRTR
;
A
#
# COMPACT_ATOMS: atom_id res chain seq x y z
N MET A 1 14.88 -15.25 -28.93
CA MET A 1 14.50 -13.84 -28.75
C MET A 1 14.53 -13.56 -27.26
N GLN A 2 15.55 -12.86 -26.76
CA GLN A 2 15.61 -12.43 -25.38
C GLN A 2 14.62 -11.27 -25.23
N THR A 3 13.46 -11.53 -24.63
CA THR A 3 12.55 -10.50 -24.13
C THR A 3 13.28 -9.76 -23.02
N THR A 4 13.82 -8.62 -23.33
CA THR A 4 14.34 -7.66 -22.35
C THR A 4 13.15 -7.27 -21.47
N SER A 5 13.01 -7.94 -20.31
CA SER A 5 12.08 -7.55 -19.26
C SER A 5 12.44 -6.12 -18.87
N ILE A 6 11.63 -5.16 -19.30
CA ILE A 6 11.77 -3.76 -18.87
C ILE A 6 11.48 -3.79 -17.37
N LYS A 7 12.53 -3.66 -16.56
CA LYS A 7 12.41 -3.59 -15.10
C LYS A 7 11.48 -2.43 -14.75
N THR A 8 10.27 -2.74 -14.35
CA THR A 8 9.16 -1.77 -14.15
C THR A 8 9.53 -0.70 -13.13
N PHE A 9 10.34 -1.05 -12.13
CA PHE A 9 10.72 -0.16 -11.04
C PHE A 9 12.00 0.65 -11.28
N ARG A 10 12.67 0.51 -12.45
CA ARG A 10 13.76 1.43 -12.86
C ARG A 10 13.25 2.77 -13.41
N ARG A 11 11.94 2.97 -13.47
CA ARG A 11 11.30 4.25 -13.82
C ARG A 11 11.44 5.22 -12.67
N PRO A 12 11.26 6.55 -12.92
CA PRO A 12 11.34 7.55 -11.86
C PRO A 12 10.46 7.21 -10.65
N ILE A 13 10.97 7.53 -9.47
CA ILE A 13 10.27 7.42 -8.20
C ILE A 13 9.87 8.82 -7.75
N VAL A 14 8.59 9.11 -7.72
CA VAL A 14 8.04 10.38 -7.23
C VAL A 14 7.96 10.33 -5.71
N VAL A 15 8.58 11.28 -5.02
CA VAL A 15 8.66 11.34 -3.56
C VAL A 15 7.99 12.59 -3.04
N GLY A 16 6.86 12.45 -2.34
CA GLY A 16 6.12 13.55 -1.72
C GLY A 16 6.74 14.01 -0.39
N LEU A 17 7.11 15.29 -0.29
CA LEU A 17 7.77 15.89 0.88
C LEU A 17 6.95 17.04 1.46
N LEU A 18 6.91 17.14 2.81
CA LEU A 18 6.27 18.27 3.51
C LEU A 18 7.20 19.45 3.76
N LEU A 19 8.51 19.26 3.73
CA LEU A 19 9.55 20.23 4.05
C LEU A 19 9.47 20.83 5.47
N ASN A 20 9.01 20.02 6.42
CA ASN A 20 8.88 20.40 7.84
C ASN A 20 10.11 20.08 8.71
N GLY A 21 11.17 19.54 8.09
CA GLY A 21 12.41 19.17 8.78
C GLY A 21 12.39 17.83 9.54
N GLN A 22 11.30 17.06 9.46
CA GLN A 22 11.15 15.76 10.14
C GLN A 22 11.25 14.58 9.16
N GLU A 23 12.03 14.72 8.08
CA GLU A 23 12.00 13.79 6.95
C GLU A 23 13.32 13.04 6.77
N GLU A 24 14.26 13.16 7.72
CA GLU A 24 15.61 12.61 7.57
C GLU A 24 15.59 11.09 7.36
N GLU A 25 14.90 10.34 8.23
CA GLU A 25 14.81 8.87 8.13
C GLU A 25 14.03 8.41 6.90
N PHE A 26 12.98 9.14 6.55
CA PHE A 26 12.22 8.93 5.34
C PHE A 26 13.07 9.12 4.08
N LEU A 27 13.85 10.20 4.01
CA LEU A 27 14.73 10.49 2.89
C LEU A 27 15.88 9.47 2.78
N LYS A 28 16.43 9.00 3.90
CA LYS A 28 17.39 7.90 3.91
C LYS A 28 16.79 6.63 3.32
N SER A 29 15.52 6.32 3.65
CA SER A 29 14.81 5.18 3.08
C SER A 29 14.60 5.34 1.58
N CYS A 30 14.17 6.52 1.11
CA CYS A 30 14.02 6.81 -0.31
C CYS A 30 15.35 6.69 -1.07
N LYS A 31 16.45 7.11 -0.45
CA LYS A 31 17.79 6.94 -1.03
C LYS A 31 18.13 5.46 -1.22
N THR A 32 18.00 4.63 -0.18
CA THR A 32 18.32 3.20 -0.30
C THR A 32 17.43 2.50 -1.32
N LEU A 33 16.15 2.92 -1.44
CA LEU A 33 15.23 2.44 -2.46
C LEU A 33 15.70 2.81 -3.88
N SER A 34 16.01 4.07 -4.12
CA SER A 34 16.53 4.56 -5.40
C SER A 34 17.81 3.84 -5.83
N ASP A 35 18.77 3.75 -4.89
CA ASP A 35 20.04 3.07 -5.14
C ASP A 35 19.85 1.58 -5.46
N ARG A 36 18.86 0.93 -4.80
CA ARG A 36 18.56 -0.49 -4.99
C ARG A 36 17.82 -0.78 -6.29
N LEU A 37 16.83 0.04 -6.62
CA LEU A 37 16.05 -0.09 -7.84
C LEU A 37 16.78 0.49 -9.07
N GLU A 38 17.90 1.19 -8.88
CA GLU A 38 18.62 1.95 -9.92
C GLU A 38 17.68 2.93 -10.64
N ALA A 39 16.81 3.60 -9.86
CA ALA A 39 15.76 4.48 -10.35
C ALA A 39 15.97 5.93 -9.91
N PRO A 40 15.81 6.93 -10.79
CA PRO A 40 15.93 8.34 -10.41
C PRO A 40 14.85 8.75 -9.40
N LEU A 41 15.20 9.70 -8.51
CA LEU A 41 14.25 10.30 -7.57
C LEU A 41 13.72 11.62 -8.10
N GLU A 42 12.42 11.83 -7.97
CA GLU A 42 11.75 13.09 -8.28
C GLU A 42 11.13 13.63 -6.97
N LEU A 43 11.83 14.56 -6.32
CA LEU A 43 11.39 15.15 -5.07
C LEU A 43 10.30 16.19 -5.34
N VAL A 44 9.14 16.03 -4.75
CA VAL A 44 7.97 16.87 -5.00
C VAL A 44 7.50 17.49 -3.69
N HIS A 45 7.40 18.81 -3.68
CA HIS A 45 6.67 19.54 -2.65
C HIS A 45 5.45 20.20 -3.26
N VAL A 46 4.32 20.09 -2.56
CA VAL A 46 3.05 20.68 -3.03
C VAL A 46 2.66 21.82 -2.10
N LEU A 47 2.60 23.00 -2.66
CA LEU A 47 2.01 24.18 -2.02
C LEU A 47 0.49 24.03 -2.12
N GLU A 48 -0.17 23.74 -1.00
CA GLU A 48 -1.61 23.54 -0.97
C GLU A 48 -2.34 24.82 -1.37
N THR A 49 -3.14 24.75 -2.40
CA THR A 49 -4.08 25.82 -2.72
C THR A 49 -5.25 25.70 -1.76
N CYS A 50 -5.40 26.66 -0.85
CA CYS A 50 -6.62 26.84 -0.07
C CYS A 50 -7.76 27.24 -1.01
N ASN A 51 -8.26 26.30 -1.79
CA ASN A 51 -9.54 26.51 -2.45
C ASN A 51 -10.63 26.32 -1.41
N THR A 52 -11.36 27.39 -1.16
CA THR A 52 -12.54 27.50 -0.34
C THR A 52 -13.35 26.20 -0.29
N VAL A 53 -13.56 25.73 0.91
CA VAL A 53 -14.48 24.63 1.23
C VAL A 53 -15.75 24.78 0.39
N TRP A 54 -16.08 23.77 -0.37
CA TRP A 54 -17.27 23.55 -1.18
C TRP A 54 -18.48 24.39 -0.73
N GLY A 55 -18.74 25.52 -1.38
CA GLY A 55 -20.00 26.26 -1.30
C GLY A 55 -20.37 26.84 0.06
N ALA A 56 -19.49 26.87 1.06
CA ALA A 56 -19.74 27.60 2.30
C ALA A 56 -19.56 29.09 2.03
N PRO A 57 -20.54 29.96 2.42
CA PRO A 57 -20.40 31.40 2.32
C PRO A 57 -19.15 31.86 3.06
N GLU A 58 -18.38 32.80 2.46
CA GLU A 58 -17.08 33.28 2.95
C GLU A 58 -17.05 33.78 4.42
N PHE A 59 -18.20 34.05 5.02
CA PHE A 59 -18.35 34.53 6.39
C PHE A 59 -18.44 33.44 7.49
N ILE A 60 -18.45 32.15 7.11
CA ILE A 60 -18.39 31.03 8.08
C ILE A 60 -16.94 30.58 8.29
N ILE A 61 -15.98 31.16 7.59
CA ILE A 61 -14.57 30.81 7.72
C ILE A 61 -14.06 31.32 9.07
N ASN A 62 -13.73 30.39 9.94
CA ASN A 62 -13.09 30.63 11.23
C ASN A 62 -11.97 31.68 11.09
N PRO A 63 -11.98 32.79 11.84
CA PRO A 63 -10.96 33.84 11.75
C PRO A 63 -9.53 33.34 12.03
N PHE A 64 -9.38 32.17 12.62
CA PHE A 64 -8.07 31.49 12.80
C PHE A 64 -7.49 30.92 11.48
N PHE A 65 -8.29 30.68 10.44
CA PHE A 65 -7.80 30.24 9.14
C PHE A 65 -6.92 31.28 8.41
N GLY A 66 -7.13 32.55 8.66
CA GLY A 66 -6.29 33.62 8.12
C GLY A 66 -4.86 33.61 8.65
N TYR A 67 -4.66 33.19 9.89
CA TYR A 67 -3.34 33.08 10.49
C TYR A 67 -2.58 31.84 10.02
N GLU A 68 -3.26 30.72 9.84
CA GLU A 68 -2.67 29.52 9.25
C GLU A 68 -2.29 29.71 7.78
N ARG A 69 -3.06 30.52 7.04
CA ARG A 69 -2.80 30.91 5.66
C ARG A 69 -1.51 31.72 5.52
N ALA A 70 -1.24 32.65 6.44
CA ALA A 70 0.00 33.44 6.47
C ALA A 70 1.24 32.60 6.85
N LEU A 71 1.04 31.51 7.59
CA LEU A 71 2.11 30.58 8.00
C LEU A 71 2.38 29.46 6.98
N SER A 72 1.47 29.21 6.03
CA SER A 72 1.60 28.14 5.03
C SER A 72 2.06 28.64 3.64
N GLU A 73 2.17 29.92 3.41
CA GLU A 73 2.72 30.47 2.16
C GLU A 73 4.25 30.42 2.19
N MET A 74 4.79 29.21 2.19
CA MET A 74 6.17 29.03 1.77
C MET A 74 6.27 29.53 0.34
N ASP A 75 7.05 30.58 0.10
CA ASP A 75 7.35 31.05 -1.25
C ASP A 75 7.88 29.85 -2.08
N GLU A 76 7.40 29.71 -3.30
CA GLU A 76 7.85 28.68 -4.23
C GLU A 76 9.37 28.64 -4.36
N THR A 77 9.99 29.82 -4.35
CA THR A 77 11.45 29.98 -4.39
C THR A 77 12.11 29.35 -3.18
N VAL A 78 11.56 29.55 -1.98
CA VAL A 78 12.08 28.96 -0.73
C VAL A 78 11.89 27.45 -0.72
N ALA A 79 10.74 26.95 -1.16
CA ALA A 79 10.46 25.53 -1.28
C ALA A 79 11.46 24.87 -2.25
N ARG A 80 11.67 25.48 -3.42
CA ARG A 80 12.62 25.00 -4.43
C ARG A 80 14.05 24.93 -3.89
N GLN A 81 14.51 26.00 -3.22
CA GLN A 81 15.85 26.04 -2.62
C GLN A 81 16.05 24.95 -1.56
N LYS A 82 15.01 24.70 -0.73
CA LYS A 82 15.05 23.61 0.25
C LYS A 82 15.15 22.25 -0.43
N LEU A 83 14.33 21.98 -1.46
CA LEU A 83 14.37 20.74 -2.24
C LEU A 83 15.75 20.53 -2.89
N GLU A 84 16.32 21.56 -3.51
CA GLU A 84 17.65 21.49 -4.11
C GLU A 84 18.74 21.20 -3.08
N THR A 85 18.60 21.76 -1.88
CA THR A 85 19.51 21.48 -0.78
C THR A 85 19.41 20.02 -0.35
N ILE A 86 18.20 19.51 -0.17
CA ILE A 86 17.93 18.10 0.13
C ILE A 86 18.49 17.19 -0.97
N ALA A 87 18.24 17.50 -2.23
CA ALA A 87 18.73 16.72 -3.37
C ALA A 87 20.27 16.60 -3.37
N LYS A 88 20.97 17.71 -3.11
CA LYS A 88 22.44 17.71 -2.98
C LYS A 88 22.94 16.88 -1.78
N GLN A 89 22.20 16.89 -0.68
CA GLN A 89 22.58 16.18 0.56
C GLN A 89 22.33 14.67 0.48
N LEU A 90 21.35 14.23 -0.32
CA LEU A 90 20.98 12.81 -0.43
C LEU A 90 22.10 11.93 -0.97
N LYS A 91 23.00 12.45 -1.82
CA LYS A 91 24.14 11.71 -2.40
C LYS A 91 23.71 10.34 -2.94
N THR A 92 22.64 10.29 -3.71
CA THR A 92 22.19 9.07 -4.41
C THR A 92 23.11 8.75 -5.56
N LYS A 93 23.12 7.48 -5.99
CA LYS A 93 23.83 7.05 -7.22
C LYS A 93 23.06 7.46 -8.47
N GLN A 94 21.78 7.73 -8.33
CA GLN A 94 20.87 8.07 -9.42
C GLN A 94 20.58 9.57 -9.45
N PRO A 95 20.15 10.14 -10.59
CA PRO A 95 19.74 11.54 -10.67
C PRO A 95 18.60 11.88 -9.70
N VAL A 96 18.58 13.13 -9.21
CA VAL A 96 17.51 13.67 -8.36
C VAL A 96 16.94 14.91 -9.02
N GLY A 97 15.67 14.84 -9.42
CA GLY A 97 14.88 15.98 -9.87
C GLY A 97 14.15 16.65 -8.70
N VAL A 98 13.75 17.92 -8.90
CA VAL A 98 13.00 18.69 -7.90
C VAL A 98 11.83 19.41 -8.54
N HIS A 99 10.65 19.31 -7.91
CA HIS A 99 9.39 19.89 -8.39
C HIS A 99 8.67 20.59 -7.25
N VAL A 100 8.19 21.81 -7.51
CA VAL A 100 7.26 22.52 -6.64
C VAL A 100 5.98 22.73 -7.41
N LEU A 101 4.88 22.23 -6.89
CA LEU A 101 3.57 22.27 -7.53
C LEU A 101 2.56 23.01 -6.65
N ARG A 102 1.50 23.54 -7.25
CA ARG A 102 0.38 24.18 -6.54
C ARG A 102 -0.90 23.44 -6.87
N ASP A 103 -1.36 22.58 -5.93
CA ASP A 103 -2.59 21.81 -6.08
C ASP A 103 -2.92 21.08 -4.75
N TYR A 104 -3.90 20.19 -4.76
CA TYR A 104 -4.07 19.18 -3.71
C TYR A 104 -2.92 18.17 -3.76
N PRO A 105 -2.27 17.86 -2.63
CA PRO A 105 -1.07 17.02 -2.62
C PRO A 105 -1.22 15.67 -3.33
N SER A 106 -2.34 14.96 -3.13
CA SER A 106 -2.55 13.67 -3.80
C SER A 106 -2.78 13.81 -5.31
N ALA A 107 -3.49 14.84 -5.76
CA ALA A 107 -3.73 15.11 -7.19
C ALA A 107 -2.42 15.49 -7.88
N ALA A 108 -1.67 16.43 -7.30
CA ALA A 108 -0.37 16.86 -7.82
C ALA A 108 0.61 15.71 -7.97
N LEU A 109 0.71 14.84 -6.95
CA LEU A 109 1.60 13.65 -6.99
C LEU A 109 1.16 12.65 -8.06
N CYS A 110 -0.14 12.43 -8.25
CA CYS A 110 -0.63 11.58 -9.33
C CYS A 110 -0.34 12.18 -10.71
N THR A 111 -0.54 13.50 -10.89
CA THR A 111 -0.30 14.19 -12.15
C THR A 111 1.18 14.11 -12.55
N ILE A 112 2.09 14.51 -11.66
CA ILE A 112 3.52 14.46 -11.96
C ILE A 112 4.02 13.02 -12.17
N ALA A 113 3.48 12.04 -11.45
CA ALA A 113 3.81 10.64 -11.66
C ALA A 113 3.40 10.16 -13.06
N ALA A 114 2.25 10.59 -13.55
CA ALA A 114 1.79 10.27 -14.91
C ALA A 114 2.66 10.96 -15.97
N GLU A 115 2.98 12.25 -15.81
CA GLU A 115 3.82 13.03 -16.72
C GLU A 115 5.22 12.43 -16.87
N LEU A 116 5.84 12.06 -15.75
CA LEU A 116 7.17 11.44 -15.70
C LEU A 116 7.15 9.94 -16.00
N ARG A 117 5.97 9.35 -16.20
CA ARG A 117 5.78 7.89 -16.33
C ARG A 117 6.46 7.14 -15.18
N ALA A 118 6.28 7.64 -13.96
CA ALA A 118 6.87 7.09 -12.77
C ALA A 118 6.44 5.63 -12.55
N GLY A 119 7.36 4.82 -12.03
CA GLY A 119 7.06 3.44 -11.64
C GLY A 119 6.48 3.34 -10.22
N LEU A 120 6.70 4.38 -9.40
CA LEU A 120 6.35 4.37 -8.00
C LEU A 120 6.11 5.79 -7.47
N ILE A 121 5.12 5.95 -6.60
CA ILE A 121 4.94 7.13 -5.76
C ILE A 121 5.29 6.72 -4.33
N VAL A 122 6.17 7.47 -3.68
CA VAL A 122 6.56 7.25 -2.28
C VAL A 122 6.05 8.42 -1.45
N CYS A 123 5.35 8.12 -0.37
CA CYS A 123 4.89 9.13 0.58
C CYS A 123 5.12 8.70 2.03
N GLY A 124 5.36 9.68 2.87
CA GLY A 124 5.58 9.45 4.30
C GLY A 124 4.28 9.53 5.09
N ILE A 125 4.10 8.64 6.07
CA ILE A 125 3.04 8.71 7.07
C ILE A 125 3.62 8.99 8.45
N GLN A 126 2.90 9.78 9.25
CA GLN A 126 3.27 10.05 10.64
C GLN A 126 2.39 9.22 11.56
N SER A 127 3.01 8.53 12.52
CA SER A 127 2.34 7.59 13.42
C SER A 127 1.46 8.25 14.50
N ASP A 128 1.47 9.58 14.63
CA ASP A 128 0.65 10.30 15.61
C ASP A 128 -0.84 10.22 15.26
N ALA A 129 -1.48 9.16 15.74
CA ALA A 129 -2.90 8.87 15.54
C ALA A 129 -3.83 10.03 15.99
N LYS A 130 -3.40 10.88 16.94
CA LYS A 130 -4.19 12.02 17.41
C LYS A 130 -4.25 13.19 16.43
N ALA A 131 -3.22 13.39 15.60
CA ALA A 131 -3.20 14.46 14.60
C ALA A 131 -4.05 14.14 13.35
N ASN A 132 -4.27 12.86 13.06
CA ASN A 132 -4.94 12.40 11.84
C ASN A 132 -6.48 12.36 11.91
N LEU A 133 -7.07 12.39 13.12
CA LEU A 133 -8.52 12.34 13.28
C LEU A 133 -9.23 13.63 12.87
N PHE A 134 -8.52 14.76 12.81
CA PHE A 134 -9.10 16.08 12.55
C PHE A 134 -8.69 16.74 11.22
N ARG A 135 -7.73 16.19 10.52
CA ARG A 135 -7.23 16.75 9.24
C ARG A 135 -7.62 15.85 8.09
N GLY A 136 -8.80 15.79 7.61
CA GLY A 136 -9.20 15.10 6.38
C GLY A 136 -8.31 13.90 5.97
N MET A 137 -8.65 13.13 4.99
CA MET A 137 -7.84 11.96 4.57
C MET A 137 -6.39 12.37 4.32
N SER A 138 -5.43 11.71 5.00
CA SER A 138 -4.00 11.97 4.76
C SER A 138 -3.66 11.74 3.28
N THR A 139 -2.71 12.52 2.74
CA THR A 139 -2.23 12.38 1.36
C THR A 139 -1.88 10.91 1.03
N ALA A 140 -1.26 10.20 1.97
CA ALA A 140 -0.92 8.79 1.81
C ALA A 140 -2.16 7.91 1.59
N PHE A 141 -3.22 8.16 2.34
CA PHE A 141 -4.48 7.41 2.19
C PHE A 141 -5.18 7.74 0.86
N ALA A 142 -5.20 9.00 0.48
CA ALA A 142 -5.78 9.43 -0.80
C ALA A 142 -5.01 8.82 -1.98
N LEU A 143 -3.67 8.82 -1.96
CA LEU A 143 -2.84 8.18 -2.97
C LEU A 143 -3.10 6.68 -3.04
N ALA A 144 -3.05 5.99 -1.90
CA ALA A 144 -3.32 4.56 -1.83
C ALA A 144 -4.68 4.17 -2.39
N SER A 145 -5.67 5.07 -2.27
CA SER A 145 -7.05 4.85 -2.75
C SER A 145 -7.26 5.15 -4.24
N HIS A 146 -6.46 6.05 -4.85
CA HIS A 146 -6.79 6.61 -6.17
C HIS A 146 -5.66 6.63 -7.19
N ALA A 147 -4.38 6.50 -6.76
CA ALA A 147 -3.27 6.61 -7.71
C ALA A 147 -3.31 5.45 -8.73
N ASP A 148 -3.11 5.77 -10.01
CA ASP A 148 -2.95 4.75 -11.06
C ASP A 148 -1.53 4.18 -11.09
N THR A 149 -0.60 4.79 -10.36
CA THR A 149 0.77 4.31 -10.12
C THR A 149 0.82 3.61 -8.77
N ALA A 150 1.64 2.57 -8.63
CA ALA A 150 1.87 1.91 -7.35
C ALA A 150 2.34 2.91 -6.28
N VAL A 151 1.87 2.73 -5.05
CA VAL A 151 2.17 3.64 -3.94
C VAL A 151 2.90 2.89 -2.84
N LEU A 152 4.04 3.41 -2.41
CA LEU A 152 4.78 2.95 -1.25
C LEU A 152 4.62 3.96 -0.12
N VAL A 153 4.02 3.53 0.97
CA VAL A 153 3.86 4.33 2.17
C VAL A 153 4.92 3.91 3.17
N LEU A 154 5.74 4.87 3.60
CA LEU A 154 6.80 4.66 4.57
C LEU A 154 6.55 5.47 5.84
N SER A 155 7.09 5.02 6.97
CA SER A 155 7.15 5.84 8.17
C SER A 155 8.05 7.06 7.93
N ARG A 156 7.66 8.23 8.47
CA ARG A 156 8.52 9.42 8.47
C ARG A 156 9.60 9.36 9.54
N SER A 157 9.31 8.68 10.63
CA SER A 157 10.16 8.65 11.82
C SER A 157 11.05 7.41 11.93
N ALA A 158 10.93 6.46 11.00
CA ALA A 158 11.68 5.21 11.02
C ALA A 158 12.36 4.96 9.68
N PHE A 159 13.63 4.62 9.75
CA PHE A 159 14.42 4.22 8.59
C PHE A 159 14.04 2.82 8.12
N PHE A 160 13.81 2.65 6.82
CA PHE A 160 13.64 1.36 6.17
C PHE A 160 14.78 1.14 5.17
N ASP A 161 15.61 0.13 5.43
CA ASP A 161 16.75 -0.19 4.57
C ASP A 161 16.33 -1.16 3.44
N PHE A 162 16.35 -0.67 2.21
CA PHE A 162 16.06 -1.47 1.02
C PHE A 162 17.27 -2.26 0.48
N HIS A 163 18.46 -2.08 1.06
CA HIS A 163 19.63 -2.92 0.74
C HIS A 163 19.57 -4.27 1.48
N THR A 164 18.96 -4.29 2.67
CA THR A 164 18.74 -5.48 3.48
C THR A 164 17.25 -5.66 3.77
N PRO A 165 16.42 -5.86 2.73
CA PRO A 165 14.96 -5.90 2.92
C PRO A 165 14.60 -7.11 3.77
N ARG A 166 13.73 -6.87 4.75
CA ARG A 166 13.08 -7.93 5.50
C ARG A 166 12.10 -8.66 4.58
N ALA A 167 11.53 -9.77 5.06
CA ALA A 167 10.54 -10.52 4.31
C ALA A 167 9.38 -9.64 3.81
N LEU A 168 8.85 -9.98 2.64
CA LEU A 168 7.62 -9.43 2.10
C LEU A 168 6.43 -10.27 2.55
N LEU A 169 5.35 -9.61 3.00
CA LEU A 169 4.08 -10.25 3.27
C LEU A 169 3.04 -9.75 2.27
N ILE A 170 2.54 -10.63 1.42
CA ILE A 170 1.55 -10.34 0.38
C ILE A 170 0.19 -10.79 0.90
N ALA A 171 -0.71 -9.84 1.15
CA ALA A 171 -2.07 -10.15 1.55
C ALA A 171 -2.97 -10.30 0.32
N ASP A 172 -3.44 -11.52 0.10
CA ASP A 172 -4.29 -11.90 -1.04
C ASP A 172 -5.72 -12.20 -0.56
N ASN A 173 -6.68 -11.53 -1.17
CA ASN A 173 -8.10 -11.75 -0.94
C ASN A 173 -8.72 -12.87 -1.80
N LEU A 174 -7.90 -13.54 -2.61
CA LEU A 174 -8.28 -14.55 -3.60
C LEU A 174 -9.12 -14.00 -4.77
N GLU A 175 -9.20 -12.69 -4.92
CA GLU A 175 -9.83 -12.01 -6.06
C GLU A 175 -8.77 -11.60 -7.10
N ILE A 176 -9.19 -10.89 -8.15
CA ILE A 176 -8.29 -10.52 -9.25
C ILE A 176 -7.21 -9.52 -8.80
N GLU A 177 -7.56 -8.62 -7.87
CA GLU A 177 -6.64 -7.62 -7.32
C GLU A 177 -5.47 -8.27 -6.57
N GLY A 178 -5.72 -9.41 -5.91
CA GLY A 178 -4.68 -10.20 -5.27
C GLY A 178 -3.65 -10.71 -6.27
N ARG A 179 -4.05 -11.08 -7.49
CA ARG A 179 -3.09 -11.49 -8.55
C ARG A 179 -2.20 -10.34 -8.98
N PHE A 180 -2.74 -9.13 -9.18
CA PHE A 180 -1.92 -7.96 -9.51
C PHE A 180 -0.96 -7.60 -8.38
N ALA A 181 -1.42 -7.69 -7.13
CA ALA A 181 -0.57 -7.49 -5.97
C ALA A 181 0.59 -8.51 -5.95
N LEU A 182 0.30 -9.78 -6.17
CA LEU A 182 1.30 -10.84 -6.23
C LEU A 182 2.33 -10.58 -7.33
N GLU A 183 1.91 -10.34 -8.58
CA GLU A 183 2.83 -10.11 -9.69
C GLU A 183 3.76 -8.92 -9.46
N ASN A 184 3.22 -7.80 -8.95
CA ASN A 184 4.03 -6.63 -8.65
C ASN A 184 4.96 -6.85 -7.44
N ALA A 185 4.49 -7.59 -6.42
CA ALA A 185 5.33 -7.97 -5.28
C ALA A 185 6.50 -8.86 -5.71
N LEU A 186 6.28 -9.82 -6.61
CA LEU A 186 7.32 -10.69 -7.13
C LEU A 186 8.38 -9.91 -7.94
N ARG A 187 7.95 -8.95 -8.77
CA ARG A 187 8.86 -8.05 -9.50
C ARG A 187 9.67 -7.18 -8.54
N LEU A 188 9.00 -6.61 -7.53
CA LEU A 188 9.68 -5.82 -6.51
C LEU A 188 10.67 -6.66 -5.71
N ALA A 189 10.30 -7.88 -5.34
CA ALA A 189 11.18 -8.82 -4.64
C ALA A 189 12.42 -9.15 -5.46
N GLU A 190 12.28 -9.38 -6.76
CA GLU A 190 13.42 -9.60 -7.70
C GLU A 190 14.37 -8.40 -7.67
N ASP A 191 13.84 -7.18 -7.78
CA ASP A 191 14.64 -5.94 -7.77
C ASP A 191 15.28 -5.69 -6.39
N LEU A 192 14.62 -6.08 -5.30
CA LEU A 192 15.15 -5.98 -3.94
C LEU A 192 16.13 -7.10 -3.55
N GLY A 193 16.42 -8.05 -4.43
CA GLY A 193 17.36 -9.15 -4.18
C GLY A 193 16.73 -10.37 -3.54
N SER A 194 15.48 -10.61 -3.84
CA SER A 194 14.73 -11.83 -3.48
C SER A 194 14.65 -12.10 -1.97
N PRO A 195 14.08 -11.16 -1.18
CA PRO A 195 13.77 -11.44 0.23
C PRO A 195 12.75 -12.58 0.33
N ALA A 196 12.65 -13.22 1.50
CA ALA A 196 11.61 -14.22 1.76
C ALA A 196 10.21 -13.64 1.53
N ILE A 197 9.32 -14.46 0.97
CA ILE A 197 7.95 -14.06 0.62
C ILE A 197 6.96 -14.93 1.39
N TYR A 198 6.08 -14.26 2.13
CA TYR A 198 4.91 -14.85 2.77
C TYR A 198 3.66 -14.42 2.01
N HIS A 199 2.99 -15.37 1.37
CA HIS A 199 1.74 -15.15 0.66
C HIS A 199 0.60 -15.58 1.56
N VAL A 200 -0.23 -14.64 2.00
CA VAL A 200 -1.18 -14.88 3.08
C VAL A 200 -2.61 -14.57 2.67
N HIS A 201 -3.53 -15.39 3.16
CA HIS A 201 -4.96 -15.12 3.13
C HIS A 201 -5.52 -15.12 4.54
N ILE A 202 -6.35 -14.12 4.86
CA ILE A 202 -7.07 -14.04 6.13
C ILE A 202 -8.56 -14.24 5.85
N HIS A 203 -9.07 -15.39 6.27
CA HIS A 203 -10.48 -15.68 6.17
C HIS A 203 -11.26 -14.88 7.23
N LYS A 204 -12.28 -14.14 6.82
CA LYS A 204 -13.04 -13.16 7.63
C LYS A 204 -13.75 -13.72 8.87
N ARG A 205 -14.01 -15.02 8.91
CA ARG A 205 -14.63 -15.69 10.05
C ARG A 205 -13.57 -16.41 10.86
N SER A 206 -13.64 -16.29 12.17
CA SER A 206 -12.81 -17.06 13.09
C SER A 206 -13.16 -18.56 13.04
N ARG A 207 -12.25 -19.41 13.48
CA ARG A 207 -12.49 -20.86 13.60
C ARG A 207 -13.72 -21.15 14.47
N GLN A 208 -13.89 -20.38 15.54
CA GLN A 208 -15.04 -20.52 16.47
C GLN A 208 -16.37 -20.13 15.81
N GLU A 209 -16.41 -19.05 15.02
CA GLU A 209 -17.61 -18.68 14.26
C GLU A 209 -17.98 -19.73 13.21
N ILE A 210 -17.00 -20.32 12.55
CA ILE A 210 -17.22 -21.43 11.60
C ILE A 210 -17.79 -22.64 12.36
N ALA A 211 -17.22 -23.00 13.50
CA ALA A 211 -17.72 -24.10 14.31
C ALA A 211 -19.17 -23.88 14.77
N THR A 212 -19.46 -22.68 15.26
CA THR A 212 -20.83 -22.28 15.69
C THR A 212 -21.83 -22.40 14.54
N MET A 213 -21.45 -21.90 13.35
CA MET A 213 -22.31 -22.01 12.15
C MET A 213 -22.56 -23.47 11.75
N LEU A 214 -21.55 -24.32 11.77
CA LEU A 214 -21.70 -25.73 11.44
C LEU A 214 -22.58 -26.46 12.44
N HIS A 215 -22.45 -26.20 13.73
CA HIS A 215 -23.34 -26.75 14.76
C HIS A 215 -24.81 -26.30 14.57
N GLN A 216 -25.04 -25.04 14.18
CA GLN A 216 -26.40 -24.57 13.85
C GLN A 216 -26.98 -25.32 12.67
N VAL A 217 -26.19 -25.48 11.58
CA VAL A 217 -26.62 -26.26 10.40
C VAL A 217 -26.92 -27.70 10.76
N GLN A 218 -26.08 -28.36 11.58
CA GLN A 218 -26.34 -29.72 12.08
C GLN A 218 -27.67 -29.79 12.85
N ALA A 219 -27.92 -28.84 13.77
CA ALA A 219 -29.13 -28.81 14.56
C ALA A 219 -30.39 -28.64 13.72
N GLU A 220 -30.34 -27.79 12.67
CA GLU A 220 -31.45 -27.63 11.73
C GLU A 220 -31.71 -28.89 10.88
N MET A 221 -30.65 -29.51 10.42
CA MET A 221 -30.75 -30.74 9.61
C MET A 221 -31.26 -31.93 10.43
N LEU A 222 -30.89 -32.06 11.67
CA LEU A 222 -31.42 -33.06 12.60
C LEU A 222 -32.94 -32.84 12.85
N ARG A 223 -33.38 -31.58 12.91
CA ARG A 223 -34.82 -31.26 13.06
C ARG A 223 -35.63 -31.61 11.80
N SER A 224 -35.05 -31.45 10.62
CA SER A 224 -35.69 -31.71 9.34
C SER A 224 -35.69 -33.18 8.91
N GLN A 225 -35.07 -34.07 9.68
CA GLN A 225 -34.88 -35.52 9.40
C GLN A 225 -34.25 -35.79 8.01
N SER A 226 -33.49 -34.84 7.48
CA SER A 226 -32.91 -34.95 6.14
C SER A 226 -31.46 -35.39 6.20
N GLY A 227 -31.21 -36.69 6.36
CA GLY A 227 -29.88 -37.30 6.18
C GLY A 227 -29.02 -37.47 7.45
N ASP A 228 -27.95 -38.23 7.32
CA ASP A 228 -26.94 -38.45 8.37
C ASP A 228 -25.84 -37.38 8.27
N TYR A 229 -25.86 -36.41 9.16
CA TYR A 229 -24.90 -35.30 9.24
C TYR A 229 -23.98 -35.39 10.45
N SER A 230 -23.86 -36.57 11.07
CA SER A 230 -22.94 -36.86 12.18
C SER A 230 -21.46 -36.61 11.81
N GLN A 231 -21.15 -36.49 10.50
CA GLN A 231 -19.80 -36.32 9.97
C GLN A 231 -19.38 -34.85 9.77
N LEU A 232 -20.23 -33.85 10.04
CA LEU A 232 -19.80 -32.44 9.97
C LEU A 232 -18.91 -32.11 11.18
N ASN A 233 -17.63 -32.40 11.06
CA ASN A 233 -16.63 -32.03 12.06
C ASN A 233 -16.11 -30.60 11.74
N PRO A 234 -16.31 -29.60 12.62
CA PRO A 234 -15.86 -28.23 12.38
C PRO A 234 -14.34 -28.09 12.22
N GLU A 235 -13.57 -28.91 12.94
CA GLU A 235 -12.11 -28.91 12.83
C GLU A 235 -11.65 -29.41 11.48
N LEU A 236 -12.21 -30.55 11.02
CA LEU A 236 -11.93 -31.10 9.72
C LEU A 236 -12.33 -30.15 8.59
N TYR A 237 -13.52 -29.52 8.70
CA TYR A 237 -13.96 -28.53 7.73
C TYR A 237 -13.00 -27.35 7.64
N THR A 238 -12.57 -26.84 8.79
CA THR A 238 -11.65 -25.68 8.83
C THR A 238 -10.27 -26.05 8.27
N GLU A 239 -9.80 -27.29 8.50
CA GLU A 239 -8.53 -27.75 7.92
C GLU A 239 -8.63 -27.93 6.40
N LEU A 240 -9.70 -28.52 5.90
CA LEU A 240 -9.95 -28.67 4.47
C LEU A 240 -10.08 -27.30 3.78
N LEU A 241 -10.76 -26.34 4.41
CA LEU A 241 -10.84 -24.96 3.91
C LEU A 241 -9.47 -24.32 3.89
N SER A 242 -8.69 -24.45 4.95
CA SER A 242 -7.31 -23.97 5.03
C SER A 242 -6.43 -24.56 3.92
N GLN A 243 -6.53 -25.88 3.71
CA GLN A 243 -5.77 -26.55 2.66
C GLN A 243 -6.17 -26.04 1.26
N ARG A 244 -7.45 -25.93 0.98
CA ARG A 244 -7.94 -25.41 -0.30
C ARG A 244 -7.43 -23.98 -0.56
N ILE A 245 -7.46 -23.12 0.46
CA ILE A 245 -6.93 -21.76 0.34
C ILE A 245 -5.41 -21.80 0.06
N ARG A 246 -4.64 -22.64 0.74
CA ARG A 246 -3.20 -22.81 0.46
C ARG A 246 -2.96 -23.25 -0.98
N ASP A 247 -3.71 -24.22 -1.46
CA ASP A 247 -3.59 -24.71 -2.84
C ASP A 247 -3.88 -23.61 -3.85
N ASP A 248 -4.89 -22.76 -3.61
CA ASP A 248 -5.21 -21.61 -4.44
C ASP A 248 -4.07 -20.56 -4.44
N LEU A 249 -3.47 -20.28 -3.28
CA LEU A 249 -2.31 -19.37 -3.18
C LEU A 249 -1.10 -19.92 -3.93
N ILE A 250 -0.80 -21.21 -3.75
CA ILE A 250 0.30 -21.91 -4.44
C ILE A 250 0.06 -21.91 -5.97
N TYR A 251 -1.17 -22.19 -6.39
CA TYR A 251 -1.54 -22.15 -7.80
C TYR A 251 -1.34 -20.76 -8.41
N ARG A 252 -1.75 -19.68 -7.72
CA ARG A 252 -1.54 -18.30 -8.14
C ARG A 252 -0.05 -17.98 -8.28
N PHE A 253 0.76 -18.38 -7.31
CA PHE A 253 2.21 -18.19 -7.35
C PHE A 253 2.83 -18.88 -8.56
N HIS A 254 2.57 -20.17 -8.76
CA HIS A 254 3.17 -20.93 -9.87
C HIS A 254 2.73 -20.42 -11.26
N ASN A 255 1.55 -19.80 -11.36
CA ASN A 255 1.06 -19.21 -12.61
C ASN A 255 1.45 -17.73 -12.78
N SER A 256 2.24 -17.15 -11.88
CA SER A 256 2.77 -15.80 -12.03
C SER A 256 4.10 -15.79 -12.79
N GLU A 257 4.30 -14.78 -13.64
CA GLU A 257 5.54 -14.67 -14.44
C GLU A 257 6.80 -14.52 -13.58
N GLY A 258 6.67 -13.93 -12.38
CA GLY A 258 7.79 -13.68 -11.46
C GLY A 258 8.26 -14.91 -10.71
N ALA A 259 7.40 -15.93 -10.51
CA ALA A 259 7.71 -17.09 -9.67
C ALA A 259 8.93 -17.89 -10.13
N GLN A 260 9.07 -18.06 -11.45
CA GLN A 260 10.18 -18.84 -12.05
C GLN A 260 11.56 -18.16 -11.92
N ARG A 261 11.57 -16.84 -11.67
CA ARG A 261 12.80 -16.05 -11.58
C ARG A 261 13.26 -15.82 -10.16
N LEU A 262 12.36 -16.06 -9.21
CA LEU A 262 12.63 -15.83 -7.79
C LEU A 262 13.37 -17.03 -7.18
N GLY A 263 14.62 -16.79 -6.78
CA GLY A 263 15.37 -17.71 -5.91
C GLY A 263 15.01 -17.56 -4.42
N ALA A 264 13.88 -16.88 -4.12
CA ALA A 264 13.46 -16.57 -2.76
C ALA A 264 12.73 -17.73 -2.09
N ALA A 265 12.82 -17.81 -0.76
CA ALA A 265 11.96 -18.66 0.04
C ALA A 265 10.51 -18.15 -0.06
N TYR A 266 9.60 -19.02 -0.51
CA TYR A 266 8.17 -18.73 -0.62
C TYR A 266 7.38 -19.63 0.33
N GLU A 267 6.50 -19.02 1.10
CA GLU A 267 5.65 -19.74 2.06
C GLU A 267 4.22 -19.18 2.03
N THR A 268 3.23 -20.07 2.13
CA THR A 268 1.82 -19.67 2.25
C THR A 268 1.35 -19.74 3.69
N ARG A 269 0.50 -18.78 4.10
CA ARG A 269 -0.13 -18.75 5.41
C ARG A 269 -1.63 -18.49 5.28
N VAL A 270 -2.42 -19.17 6.07
CA VAL A 270 -3.87 -18.97 6.17
C VAL A 270 -4.24 -18.70 7.62
N ALA A 271 -4.89 -17.56 7.83
CA ALA A 271 -5.40 -17.16 9.14
C ALA A 271 -6.93 -17.02 9.12
N PHE A 272 -7.55 -17.03 10.29
CA PHE A 272 -9.00 -17.01 10.46
C PHE A 272 -9.37 -16.02 11.56
N GLY A 273 -10.09 -14.93 11.24
CA GLY A 273 -10.50 -13.94 12.22
C GLY A 273 -10.58 -12.52 11.71
N ASP A 274 -10.46 -11.55 12.61
CA ASP A 274 -10.38 -10.14 12.21
C ASP A 274 -9.10 -9.87 11.42
N ALA A 275 -9.27 -9.28 10.27
CA ALA A 275 -8.16 -9.13 9.31
C ALA A 275 -7.02 -8.25 9.83
N ALA A 276 -7.31 -7.26 10.68
CA ALA A 276 -6.28 -6.37 11.22
C ALA A 276 -5.48 -7.04 12.35
N ASP A 277 -6.17 -7.82 13.19
CA ASP A 277 -5.55 -8.52 14.31
C ASP A 277 -4.70 -9.69 13.80
N GLU A 278 -5.23 -10.49 12.88
CA GLU A 278 -4.50 -11.60 12.25
C GLU A 278 -3.29 -11.13 11.43
N LEU A 279 -3.44 -10.00 10.71
CA LEU A 279 -2.31 -9.40 10.01
C LEU A 279 -1.18 -9.01 10.97
N HIS A 280 -1.54 -8.43 12.12
CA HIS A 280 -0.56 -8.08 13.14
C HIS A 280 0.22 -9.31 13.64
N LEU A 281 -0.49 -10.39 13.94
CA LEU A 281 0.13 -11.65 14.36
C LEU A 281 1.04 -12.23 13.27
N LEU A 282 0.58 -12.24 12.02
CA LEU A 282 1.37 -12.72 10.89
C LEU A 282 2.65 -11.92 10.70
N VAL A 283 2.59 -10.60 10.80
CA VAL A 283 3.77 -9.73 10.71
C VAL A 283 4.78 -10.04 11.81
N GLN A 284 4.32 -10.25 13.05
CA GLN A 284 5.21 -10.63 14.15
C GLN A 284 5.86 -12.00 13.93
N GLN A 285 5.10 -12.99 13.46
CA GLN A 285 5.59 -14.35 13.22
C GLN A 285 6.57 -14.44 12.05
N THR A 286 6.35 -13.65 10.99
CA THR A 286 7.15 -13.68 9.77
C THR A 286 8.29 -12.66 9.78
N HIS A 287 8.31 -11.75 10.75
CA HIS A 287 9.21 -10.60 10.78
C HIS A 287 9.18 -9.79 9.47
N ALA A 288 8.04 -9.77 8.80
CA ALA A 288 7.89 -9.04 7.56
C ALA A 288 8.09 -7.53 7.78
N GLY A 289 8.87 -6.93 6.90
CA GLY A 289 9.11 -5.49 6.94
C GLY A 289 8.33 -4.71 5.89
N LEU A 290 7.88 -5.39 4.83
CA LEU A 290 7.13 -4.78 3.73
C LEU A 290 5.83 -5.56 3.50
N LEU A 291 4.72 -4.84 3.61
CA LEU A 291 3.39 -5.38 3.34
C LEU A 291 2.94 -5.00 1.94
N VAL A 292 2.33 -5.93 1.22
CA VAL A 292 1.84 -5.72 -0.13
C VAL A 292 0.35 -6.01 -0.18
N PHE A 293 -0.41 -5.06 -0.74
CA PHE A 293 -1.86 -5.16 -0.93
C PHE A 293 -2.26 -4.78 -2.34
N GLY A 294 -3.22 -5.49 -2.91
CA GLY A 294 -3.98 -5.03 -4.06
C GLY A 294 -5.04 -4.00 -3.63
N ARG A 295 -5.25 -3.00 -4.46
CA ARG A 295 -6.33 -2.04 -4.25
C ARG A 295 -7.65 -2.62 -4.73
N HIS A 296 -8.66 -2.62 -3.85
CA HIS A 296 -10.02 -2.99 -4.20
C HIS A 296 -10.80 -1.86 -4.85
N HIS A 297 -11.38 -2.11 -6.00
CA HIS A 297 -12.46 -1.28 -6.54
C HIS A 297 -13.82 -1.68 -5.92
N LEU A 298 -14.24 -0.98 -4.90
CA LEU A 298 -15.63 -1.06 -4.45
C LEU A 298 -16.51 -0.19 -5.38
N ILE A 299 -16.98 -0.79 -6.47
CA ILE A 299 -17.81 -0.15 -7.50
C ILE A 299 -19.14 0.41 -6.93
N HIS A 300 -19.57 0.01 -5.75
CA HIS A 300 -20.95 0.27 -5.27
C HIS A 300 -21.07 1.15 -4.02
N LYS A 301 -19.99 1.69 -3.46
CA LYS A 301 -20.10 2.59 -2.31
C LYS A 301 -19.52 3.96 -2.64
N ARG A 302 -20.35 5.00 -2.54
CA ARG A 302 -19.92 6.40 -2.53
C ARG A 302 -18.97 6.60 -1.36
N GLY A 303 -17.67 6.59 -1.61
CA GLY A 303 -16.65 6.85 -0.61
C GLY A 303 -15.36 6.07 -0.88
N PHE A 304 -14.26 6.64 -0.42
CA PHE A 304 -12.93 6.08 -0.56
C PHE A 304 -12.78 4.86 0.36
N SER A 305 -12.52 3.70 -0.18
CA SER A 305 -12.33 2.49 0.62
C SER A 305 -11.03 1.80 0.24
N LEU A 306 -9.99 2.10 1.00
CA LEU A 306 -8.72 1.37 0.91
C LEU A 306 -8.83 -0.04 1.54
N GLY A 307 -9.94 -0.33 2.22
CA GLY A 307 -10.09 -1.54 3.03
C GLY A 307 -9.46 -1.43 4.43
N LYS A 308 -9.92 -2.28 5.34
CA LYS A 308 -9.47 -2.26 6.74
C LYS A 308 -8.00 -2.66 6.91
N MET A 309 -7.51 -3.62 6.12
CA MET A 309 -6.16 -4.17 6.27
C MET A 309 -5.06 -3.17 5.89
N PRO A 310 -5.05 -2.55 4.69
CA PRO A 310 -4.04 -1.55 4.36
C PRO A 310 -4.06 -0.36 5.32
N TYR A 311 -5.25 0.08 5.76
CA TYR A 311 -5.38 1.14 6.74
C TYR A 311 -4.74 0.78 8.09
N ALA A 312 -5.00 -0.42 8.60
CA ALA A 312 -4.40 -0.91 9.84
C ALA A 312 -2.88 -1.05 9.74
N ALA A 313 -2.38 -1.54 8.61
CA ALA A 313 -0.95 -1.68 8.34
C ALA A 313 -0.23 -0.33 8.38
N MET A 314 -0.75 0.67 7.68
CA MET A 314 -0.15 2.00 7.60
C MET A 314 -0.18 2.74 8.94
N ILE A 315 -1.31 2.71 9.65
CA ILE A 315 -1.52 3.57 10.83
C ILE A 315 -1.15 2.89 12.14
N LYS A 316 -1.58 1.63 12.33
CA LYS A 316 -1.37 0.95 13.61
C LYS A 316 0.02 0.34 13.74
N GLN A 317 0.61 -0.13 12.64
CA GLN A 317 1.82 -0.94 12.70
C GLN A 317 3.07 -0.20 12.21
N ASN A 318 2.91 1.00 11.63
CA ASN A 318 4.02 1.83 11.11
C ASN A 318 4.96 1.05 10.18
N LEU A 319 4.41 0.12 9.40
CA LEU A 319 5.15 -0.73 8.48
C LEU A 319 5.18 -0.13 7.08
N ALA A 320 6.26 -0.39 6.35
CA ALA A 320 6.31 -0.09 4.94
C ALA A 320 5.17 -0.82 4.22
N THR A 321 4.33 -0.08 3.51
CA THR A 321 3.13 -0.62 2.87
C THR A 321 3.12 -0.28 1.39
N PHE A 322 3.14 -1.31 0.55
CA PHE A 322 3.11 -1.21 -0.91
C PHE A 322 1.70 -1.52 -1.41
N ILE A 323 1.06 -0.53 -2.02
CA ILE A 323 -0.28 -0.62 -2.57
C ILE A 323 -0.19 -0.70 -4.09
N VAL A 324 -0.72 -1.77 -4.65
CA VAL A 324 -0.73 -2.01 -6.10
C VAL A 324 -2.08 -1.61 -6.66
N PRO A 325 -2.13 -0.72 -7.66
CA PRO A 325 -3.37 -0.39 -8.35
C PRO A 325 -3.87 -1.59 -9.16
N ASP A 326 -5.16 -1.62 -9.41
CA ASP A 326 -5.77 -2.60 -10.31
C ASP A 326 -5.31 -2.37 -11.75
N GLY A 327 -4.92 -3.46 -12.42
CA GLY A 327 -4.29 -3.44 -13.75
C GLY A 327 -5.21 -3.11 -14.93
N GLU A 328 -6.48 -2.76 -14.72
CA GLU A 328 -7.46 -2.67 -15.80
C GLU A 328 -7.34 -1.45 -16.75
N LYS A 329 -6.39 -0.53 -16.53
CA LYS A 329 -6.39 0.73 -17.31
C LYS A 329 -5.11 1.08 -18.07
N GLN A 330 -4.32 0.14 -18.45
CA GLN A 330 -3.22 0.41 -19.39
C GLN A 330 -3.66 0.42 -20.87
N GLY A 331 -4.87 0.82 -21.22
CA GLY A 331 -5.25 0.78 -22.62
C GLY A 331 -6.53 1.47 -23.07
N VAL A 332 -7.33 2.00 -22.19
CA VAL A 332 -8.59 2.67 -22.62
C VAL A 332 -8.59 4.13 -22.20
N PRO A 333 -8.56 5.11 -23.15
CA PRO A 333 -8.75 6.51 -22.81
C PRO A 333 -10.17 6.68 -22.25
N ARG A 334 -10.28 7.27 -21.05
CA ARG A 334 -11.57 7.73 -20.53
C ARG A 334 -12.07 8.83 -21.46
N THR A 335 -13.01 8.52 -22.31
CA THR A 335 -13.88 9.55 -22.90
C THR A 335 -14.68 10.20 -21.76
N ARG A 336 -14.51 11.49 -21.62
CA ARG A 336 -15.23 12.36 -20.67
C ARG A 336 -16.72 12.38 -20.97
#